data_393df4a0c6ce4592b2a5efae13b2d166
#
_entry.id   393df4a0c6ce4592b2a5efae13b2d166
#
_cell.length_a   1.000
_cell.length_b   1.000
_cell.length_c   1.000
_cell.angle_alpha   90.00
_cell.angle_beta   90.00
_cell.angle_gamma   90.00
#
_symmetry.space_group_name_H-M   'P 1'
#
loop_
_entity.id
_entity.type
_entity.pdbx_description
1 polymer ?
#
loop_
_entity_poly.entity_id
_entity_poly.type
_entity_poly.pdbx_seq_one_letter_code
_entity_poly.pdbx_strand_id
1 'polypeptide(L)'
;MQPQSTSITSAVALVNAFLHRALLDRVSDLTVSKASDLVYLCHGWHLATEGRRLVADGIHCDADGVFSPSVRAAGGRGTRRVDRMLTVMLPDARTGLLADQTPIIPSKSPLQGLLDVVWSQWGQMPAYELRCFTRDHGSPWDLVWNEPERSGDAPRRVPNSTIHCWFNHYVRGGGGNAPSSLDSIDDLEDFSFASDLGDLRPV
;
A
#
# COMPACT_ATOMS: atom_id res chain seq x y z
N MET A 1 19.60 11.47 18.77
CA MET A 1 18.37 10.67 18.66
C MET A 1 18.44 10.00 17.31
N GLN A 2 18.78 8.71 17.22
CA GLN A 2 18.84 8.01 15.93
C GLN A 2 17.41 7.87 15.40
N PRO A 3 17.13 8.16 14.12
CA PRO A 3 15.84 7.86 13.51
C PRO A 3 15.63 6.36 13.58
N GLN A 4 14.58 5.93 14.27
CA GLN A 4 14.21 4.52 14.29
C GLN A 4 13.83 4.14 12.86
N SER A 5 14.67 3.34 12.23
CA SER A 5 14.45 2.84 10.87
C SER A 5 13.13 2.07 10.84
N THR A 6 12.11 2.63 10.20
CA THR A 6 10.85 1.93 9.97
C THR A 6 11.13 0.75 9.06
N SER A 7 11.04 -0.46 9.59
CA SER A 7 11.26 -1.69 8.84
C SER A 7 10.13 -1.93 7.84
N ILE A 8 10.45 -2.58 6.73
CA ILE A 8 9.45 -3.09 5.77
C ILE A 8 8.43 -3.94 6.54
N THR A 9 7.14 -3.71 6.30
CA THR A 9 6.07 -4.41 6.99
C THR A 9 5.22 -5.24 6.04
N SER A 10 4.43 -6.16 6.60
CA SER A 10 3.44 -6.93 5.86
C SER A 10 2.23 -6.07 5.53
N ALA A 11 1.78 -6.06 4.27
CA ALA A 11 0.54 -5.40 3.89
C ALA A 11 -0.68 -5.98 4.63
N VAL A 12 -0.67 -7.28 4.93
CA VAL A 12 -1.71 -7.93 5.74
C VAL A 12 -1.72 -7.40 7.18
N ALA A 13 -0.55 -7.08 7.77
CA ALA A 13 -0.50 -6.45 9.08
C ALA A 13 -1.14 -5.06 9.10
N LEU A 14 -0.98 -4.27 8.02
CA LEU A 14 -1.66 -2.98 7.87
C LEU A 14 -3.18 -3.16 7.78
N VAL A 15 -3.66 -4.12 6.97
CA VAL A 15 -5.11 -4.42 6.90
C VAL A 15 -5.65 -4.81 8.27
N ASN A 16 -4.95 -5.66 9.02
CA ASN A 16 -5.36 -6.06 10.36
C ASN A 16 -5.41 -4.86 11.34
N ALA A 17 -4.48 -3.92 11.19
CA ALA A 17 -4.51 -2.68 11.98
C ALA A 17 -5.70 -1.78 11.59
N PHE A 18 -6.08 -1.71 10.32
CA PHE A 18 -7.28 -0.99 9.87
C PHE A 18 -8.56 -1.70 10.29
N LEU A 19 -8.61 -3.03 10.26
CA LEU A 19 -9.75 -3.77 10.80
C LEU A 19 -10.00 -3.43 12.27
N HIS A 20 -8.95 -3.36 13.08
CA HIS A 20 -9.08 -2.97 14.49
C HIS A 20 -9.70 -1.57 14.63
N ARG A 21 -9.26 -0.58 13.83
CA ARG A 21 -9.84 0.77 13.82
C ARG A 21 -11.29 0.78 13.34
N ALA A 22 -11.58 0.01 12.29
CA ALA A 22 -12.94 -0.13 11.77
C ALA A 22 -13.92 -0.67 12.82
N LEU A 23 -13.48 -1.65 13.62
CA LEU A 23 -14.30 -2.19 14.71
C LEU A 23 -14.52 -1.17 15.82
N LEU A 24 -13.50 -0.39 16.21
CA LEU A 24 -13.62 0.66 17.23
C LEU A 24 -14.58 1.77 16.78
N ASP A 25 -14.47 2.21 15.53
CA ASP A 25 -15.25 3.31 14.96
C ASP A 25 -16.58 2.85 14.33
N ARG A 26 -16.88 1.55 14.41
CA ARG A 26 -18.10 0.94 13.86
C ARG A 26 -18.25 1.15 12.34
N VAL A 27 -17.13 1.21 11.63
CA VAL A 27 -17.11 1.28 10.18
C VAL A 27 -17.40 -0.11 9.61
N SER A 28 -18.51 -0.25 8.93
CA SER A 28 -19.01 -1.56 8.48
C SER A 28 -18.66 -1.91 7.03
N ASP A 29 -18.08 -0.98 6.27
CA ASP A 29 -17.78 -1.12 4.84
C ASP A 29 -16.30 -1.41 4.54
N LEU A 30 -15.53 -1.90 5.52
CA LEU A 30 -14.15 -2.31 5.28
C LEU A 30 -14.14 -3.57 4.40
N THR A 31 -14.10 -3.35 3.10
CA THR A 31 -13.95 -4.40 2.09
C THR A 31 -12.47 -4.67 1.79
N VAL A 32 -12.14 -5.80 1.16
CA VAL A 32 -10.77 -6.10 0.68
C VAL A 32 -10.26 -4.98 -0.24
N SER A 33 -11.15 -4.42 -1.04
CA SER A 33 -10.87 -3.30 -1.92
C SER A 33 -10.49 -2.04 -1.14
N LYS A 34 -11.36 -1.60 -0.21
CA LYS A 34 -11.08 -0.44 0.64
C LYS A 34 -9.81 -0.62 1.48
N ALA A 35 -9.60 -1.82 2.02
CA ALA A 35 -8.39 -2.15 2.76
C ALA A 35 -7.13 -2.05 1.87
N SER A 36 -7.21 -2.48 0.60
CA SER A 36 -6.12 -2.34 -0.38
C SER A 36 -5.82 -0.87 -0.70
N ASP A 37 -6.85 -0.05 -0.87
CA ASP A 37 -6.70 1.40 -1.08
C ASP A 37 -6.03 2.07 0.14
N LEU A 38 -6.42 1.71 1.36
CA LEU A 38 -5.79 2.23 2.60
C LEU A 38 -4.33 1.77 2.73
N VAL A 39 -4.00 0.54 2.38
CA VAL A 39 -2.60 0.05 2.34
C VAL A 39 -1.79 0.83 1.30
N TYR A 40 -2.34 1.07 0.13
CA TYR A 40 -1.72 1.89 -0.90
C TYR A 40 -1.45 3.32 -0.41
N LEU A 41 -2.40 3.96 0.27
CA LEU A 41 -2.23 5.30 0.85
C LEU A 41 -1.11 5.30 1.90
N CYS A 42 -1.07 4.33 2.82
CA CYS A 42 0.04 4.19 3.77
C CYS A 42 1.39 4.05 3.06
N HIS A 43 1.45 3.21 2.02
CA HIS A 43 2.67 2.99 1.27
C HIS A 43 3.14 4.28 0.57
N GLY A 44 2.24 4.99 -0.07
CA GLY A 44 2.53 6.24 -0.78
C GLY A 44 2.99 7.36 0.15
N TRP A 45 2.28 7.57 1.27
CA TRP A 45 2.70 8.55 2.27
C TRP A 45 4.05 8.21 2.88
N HIS A 46 4.32 6.94 3.19
CA HIS A 46 5.61 6.50 3.71
C HIS A 46 6.73 6.71 2.68
N LEU A 47 6.49 6.41 1.40
CA LEU A 47 7.45 6.72 0.33
C LEU A 47 7.75 8.21 0.25
N ALA A 48 6.73 9.08 0.31
CA ALA A 48 6.90 10.52 0.20
C ALA A 48 7.64 11.13 1.40
N THR A 49 7.44 10.60 2.61
CA THR A 49 8.04 11.15 3.84
C THR A 49 9.38 10.52 4.21
N GLU A 50 9.55 9.22 3.95
CA GLU A 50 10.72 8.46 4.37
C GLU A 50 11.65 8.06 3.20
N GLY A 51 11.20 8.23 1.96
CA GLY A 51 11.95 7.83 0.77
C GLY A 51 12.11 6.32 0.60
N ARG A 52 11.39 5.51 1.38
CA ARG A 52 11.55 4.05 1.42
C ARG A 52 10.22 3.32 1.32
N ARG A 53 10.24 2.12 0.71
CA ARG A 53 9.05 1.26 0.62
C ARG A 53 8.56 0.84 2.01
N LEU A 54 7.25 0.80 2.20
CA LEU A 54 6.62 0.32 3.43
C LEU A 54 6.27 -1.16 3.34
N VAL A 55 5.70 -1.60 2.22
CA VAL A 55 5.26 -3.00 2.05
C VAL A 55 6.24 -3.80 1.18
N ALA A 56 6.46 -5.05 1.54
CA ALA A 56 7.45 -5.92 0.91
C ALA A 56 7.08 -6.32 -0.51
N ASP A 57 5.83 -6.72 -0.74
CA ASP A 57 5.32 -7.25 -2.00
C ASP A 57 4.93 -6.16 -3.03
N GLY A 58 5.10 -4.90 -2.66
CA GLY A 58 4.79 -3.76 -3.52
C GLY A 58 3.29 -3.58 -3.78
N ILE A 59 2.99 -2.59 -4.61
CA ILE A 59 1.62 -2.29 -5.05
C ILE A 59 1.45 -2.74 -6.49
N HIS A 60 0.33 -3.37 -6.77
CA HIS A 60 -0.11 -3.78 -8.11
C HIS A 60 -1.44 -3.11 -8.44
N CYS A 61 -1.81 -3.11 -9.71
CA CYS A 61 -3.09 -2.63 -10.19
C CYS A 61 -3.71 -3.58 -11.20
N ASP A 62 -5.03 -3.55 -11.27
CA ASP A 62 -5.85 -4.17 -12.31
C ASP A 62 -7.09 -3.30 -12.58
N ALA A 63 -8.06 -3.81 -13.32
CA ALA A 63 -9.31 -3.12 -13.62
C ALA A 63 -10.09 -2.72 -12.36
N ASP A 64 -9.92 -3.46 -11.26
CA ASP A 64 -10.61 -3.19 -9.99
C ASP A 64 -9.91 -2.10 -9.13
N GLY A 65 -8.68 -1.70 -9.44
CA GLY A 65 -7.91 -0.70 -8.71
C GLY A 65 -6.57 -1.21 -8.22
N VAL A 66 -6.01 -0.52 -7.21
CA VAL A 66 -4.72 -0.87 -6.60
C VAL A 66 -4.87 -1.97 -5.56
N PHE A 67 -3.85 -2.81 -5.41
CA PHE A 67 -3.83 -3.87 -4.40
C PHE A 67 -2.41 -4.34 -4.07
N SER A 68 -2.26 -4.98 -2.91
CA SER A 68 -1.09 -5.77 -2.55
C SER A 68 -1.38 -7.25 -2.81
N PRO A 69 -0.48 -8.01 -3.47
CA PRO A 69 -0.67 -9.43 -3.72
C PRO A 69 -0.97 -10.25 -2.46
N SER A 70 -0.28 -9.99 -1.36
CA SER A 70 -0.49 -10.70 -0.09
C SER A 70 -1.87 -10.44 0.52
N VAL A 71 -2.38 -9.20 0.42
CA VAL A 71 -3.74 -8.87 0.88
C VAL A 71 -4.78 -9.60 0.02
N ARG A 72 -4.58 -9.63 -1.28
CA ARG A 72 -5.48 -10.34 -2.20
C ARG A 72 -5.45 -11.86 -1.96
N ALA A 73 -4.28 -12.43 -1.70
CA ALA A 73 -4.15 -13.85 -1.37
C ALA A 73 -4.87 -14.21 -0.06
N ALA A 74 -4.74 -13.38 0.98
CA ALA A 74 -5.34 -13.62 2.30
C ALA A 74 -6.84 -13.28 2.36
N GLY A 75 -7.26 -12.19 1.73
CA GLY A 75 -8.62 -11.62 1.84
C GLY A 75 -9.55 -11.93 0.67
N GLY A 76 -9.00 -12.32 -0.49
CA GLY A 76 -9.77 -12.44 -1.73
C GLY A 76 -9.81 -11.14 -2.53
N ARG A 77 -10.89 -10.91 -3.27
CA ARG A 77 -11.04 -9.76 -4.18
C ARG A 77 -12.29 -8.93 -3.90
N GLY A 78 -12.24 -7.69 -4.34
CA GLY A 78 -13.41 -6.82 -4.54
C GLY A 78 -14.13 -6.44 -3.25
N THR A 79 -15.44 -6.54 -3.29
CA THR A 79 -16.35 -6.07 -2.24
C THR A 79 -16.49 -7.02 -1.05
N ARG A 80 -15.73 -8.13 -1.01
CA ARG A 80 -15.72 -9.01 0.15
C ARG A 80 -15.31 -8.23 1.40
N ARG A 81 -16.09 -8.35 2.46
CA ARG A 81 -15.82 -7.67 3.74
C ARG A 81 -14.65 -8.32 4.47
N VAL A 82 -13.84 -7.47 5.11
CA VAL A 82 -12.83 -7.87 6.08
C VAL A 82 -13.47 -7.77 7.46
N ASP A 83 -14.02 -8.87 7.94
CA ASP A 83 -14.75 -8.98 9.22
C ASP A 83 -13.96 -9.73 10.30
N ARG A 84 -12.80 -10.26 9.94
CA ARG A 84 -11.87 -10.97 10.83
C ARG A 84 -10.43 -10.70 10.42
N MET A 85 -9.51 -10.91 11.35
CA MET A 85 -8.07 -10.81 11.08
C MET A 85 -7.68 -11.73 9.92
N LEU A 86 -6.92 -11.19 8.99
CA LEU A 86 -6.34 -11.96 7.88
C LEU A 86 -5.10 -12.69 8.36
N THR A 87 -4.90 -13.90 7.85
CA THR A 87 -3.73 -14.74 8.12
C THR A 87 -2.88 -14.93 6.86
N VAL A 88 -1.63 -15.26 7.05
CA VAL A 88 -0.69 -15.66 6.00
C VAL A 88 0.02 -16.95 6.40
N MET A 89 0.32 -17.79 5.42
CA MET A 89 1.12 -18.99 5.62
C MET A 89 2.60 -18.59 5.65
N LEU A 90 3.24 -18.71 6.80
CA LEU A 90 4.66 -18.43 6.98
C LEU A 90 5.33 -19.60 7.73
N PRO A 91 6.65 -19.81 7.53
CA PRO A 91 7.39 -20.77 8.35
C PRO A 91 7.33 -20.36 9.82
N ASP A 92 6.93 -21.30 10.68
CA ASP A 92 7.00 -21.12 12.12
C ASP A 92 8.48 -21.09 12.56
N ALA A 93 8.86 -20.08 13.32
CA ALA A 93 10.26 -19.82 13.70
C ALA A 93 10.89 -20.98 14.51
N ARG A 94 10.08 -21.80 15.18
CA ARG A 94 10.54 -22.92 16.01
C ARG A 94 10.60 -24.24 15.26
N THR A 95 9.65 -24.49 14.40
CA THR A 95 9.49 -25.80 13.73
C THR A 95 9.92 -25.79 12.27
N GLY A 96 10.02 -24.61 11.64
CA GLY A 96 10.25 -24.44 10.20
C GLY A 96 9.06 -24.87 9.32
N LEU A 97 7.99 -25.40 9.90
CA LEU A 97 6.79 -25.80 9.16
C LEU A 97 5.92 -24.61 8.84
N LEU A 98 5.24 -24.66 7.70
CA LEU A 98 4.28 -23.63 7.34
C LEU A 98 3.09 -23.66 8.31
N ALA A 99 2.76 -22.50 8.85
CA ALA A 99 1.63 -22.31 9.75
C ALA A 99 0.93 -21.01 9.45
N ASP A 100 -0.38 -20.95 9.72
CA ASP A 100 -1.15 -19.72 9.68
C ASP A 100 -0.67 -18.75 10.76
N GLN A 101 -0.19 -17.61 10.34
CA GLN A 101 0.20 -16.52 11.24
C GLN A 101 -0.66 -15.31 10.99
N THR A 102 -1.02 -14.59 12.06
CA THR A 102 -1.77 -13.33 12.00
C THR A 102 -0.78 -12.16 12.16
N PRO A 103 -0.34 -11.53 11.06
CA PRO A 103 0.56 -10.40 11.15
C PRO A 103 -0.13 -9.22 11.83
N ILE A 104 0.56 -8.57 12.77
CA ILE A 104 0.07 -7.40 13.49
C ILE A 104 1.13 -6.28 13.49
N ILE A 105 0.67 -5.04 13.58
CA ILE A 105 1.52 -3.89 13.87
C ILE A 105 1.54 -3.69 15.39
N PRO A 106 2.70 -3.79 16.05
CA PRO A 106 2.78 -3.56 17.50
C PRO A 106 2.26 -2.18 17.89
N SER A 107 1.62 -2.06 19.06
CA SER A 107 1.06 -0.80 19.56
C SER A 107 2.10 0.31 19.76
N LYS A 108 3.36 -0.06 20.01
CA LYS A 108 4.48 0.89 20.15
C LYS A 108 5.24 1.12 18.84
N SER A 109 4.74 0.61 17.70
CA SER A 109 5.38 0.80 16.40
C SER A 109 5.31 2.27 15.97
N PRO A 110 6.39 2.84 15.40
CA PRO A 110 6.36 4.18 14.80
C PRO A 110 5.33 4.31 13.68
N LEU A 111 4.88 3.19 13.10
CA LEU A 111 3.83 3.18 12.07
C LEU A 111 2.44 3.56 12.60
N GLN A 112 2.21 3.55 13.92
CA GLN A 112 0.89 3.89 14.46
C GLN A 112 0.46 5.30 14.07
N GLY A 113 1.37 6.28 14.11
CA GLY A 113 1.07 7.65 13.68
C GLY A 113 0.65 7.75 12.22
N LEU A 114 1.32 7.03 11.32
CA LEU A 114 0.94 6.96 9.90
C LEU A 114 -0.45 6.30 9.73
N LEU A 115 -0.69 5.20 10.44
CA LEU A 115 -1.99 4.52 10.41
C LEU A 115 -3.12 5.42 10.92
N ASP A 116 -2.87 6.21 11.95
CA ASP A 116 -3.85 7.13 12.52
C ASP A 116 -4.16 8.28 11.54
N VAL A 117 -3.15 8.83 10.88
CA VAL A 117 -3.32 9.88 9.84
C VAL A 117 -4.14 9.32 8.68
N VAL A 118 -3.75 8.17 8.12
CA VAL A 118 -4.47 7.57 6.99
C VAL A 118 -5.90 7.21 7.38
N TRP A 119 -6.10 6.65 8.57
CA TRP A 119 -7.44 6.29 9.03
C TRP A 119 -8.33 7.50 9.27
N SER A 120 -7.82 8.57 9.89
CA SER A 120 -8.59 9.79 10.17
C SER A 120 -9.05 10.49 8.90
N GLN A 121 -8.25 10.44 7.83
CA GLN A 121 -8.57 11.10 6.57
C GLN A 121 -9.47 10.25 5.65
N TRP A 122 -9.22 8.95 5.58
CA TRP A 122 -9.86 8.08 4.57
C TRP A 122 -10.61 6.88 5.14
N GLY A 123 -10.41 6.54 6.42
CA GLY A 123 -11.04 5.37 7.03
C GLY A 123 -12.57 5.43 7.05
N GLN A 124 -13.13 6.63 7.21
CA GLN A 124 -14.57 6.87 7.22
C GLN A 124 -15.16 7.10 5.82
N MET A 125 -14.32 7.33 4.82
CA MET A 125 -14.77 7.54 3.44
C MET A 125 -15.44 6.27 2.91
N PRO A 126 -16.58 6.36 2.22
CA PRO A 126 -17.20 5.20 1.58
C PRO A 126 -16.22 4.49 0.62
N ALA A 127 -16.29 3.15 0.57
CA ALA A 127 -15.36 2.35 -0.25
C ALA A 127 -15.35 2.76 -1.73
N TYR A 128 -16.51 3.19 -2.26
CA TYR A 128 -16.60 3.67 -3.63
C TYR A 128 -15.86 5.00 -3.84
N GLU A 129 -16.04 5.96 -2.95
CA GLU A 129 -15.39 7.28 -3.05
C GLU A 129 -13.87 7.16 -2.92
N LEU A 130 -13.39 6.34 -1.97
CA LEU A 130 -11.96 6.07 -1.81
C LEU A 130 -11.37 5.44 -3.08
N ARG A 131 -12.11 4.55 -3.71
CA ARG A 131 -11.71 3.96 -4.99
C ARG A 131 -11.65 4.99 -6.11
N CYS A 132 -12.62 5.91 -6.21
CA CYS A 132 -12.56 7.00 -7.18
C CYS A 132 -11.31 7.84 -6.97
N PHE A 133 -10.98 8.17 -5.72
CA PHE A 133 -9.79 8.95 -5.38
C PHE A 133 -8.48 8.24 -5.79
N THR A 134 -8.33 6.94 -5.49
CA THR A 134 -7.10 6.19 -5.82
C THR A 134 -6.95 5.89 -7.32
N ARG A 135 -8.03 6.06 -8.09
CA ARG A 135 -8.08 5.84 -9.55
C ARG A 135 -8.29 7.12 -10.35
N ASP A 136 -8.18 8.27 -9.71
CA ASP A 136 -8.36 9.56 -10.37
C ASP A 136 -7.39 9.74 -11.54
N HIS A 137 -7.75 10.62 -12.47
CA HIS A 137 -6.92 10.91 -13.64
C HIS A 137 -5.54 11.42 -13.22
N GLY A 138 -4.49 10.87 -13.83
CA GLY A 138 -3.10 11.16 -13.48
C GLY A 138 -2.62 10.46 -12.20
N SER A 139 -3.46 9.65 -11.52
CA SER A 139 -2.99 8.82 -10.40
C SER A 139 -2.03 7.73 -10.87
N PRO A 140 -1.20 7.16 -10.00
CA PRO A 140 -0.34 6.03 -10.30
C PRO A 140 -1.10 4.82 -10.89
N TRP A 141 -2.35 4.61 -10.49
CA TRP A 141 -3.21 3.60 -11.10
C TRP A 141 -3.51 3.95 -12.56
N ASP A 142 -3.94 5.18 -12.82
CA ASP A 142 -4.32 5.65 -14.16
C ASP A 142 -3.14 5.58 -15.13
N LEU A 143 -1.96 6.07 -14.71
CA LEU A 143 -0.74 6.07 -15.53
C LEU A 143 -0.27 4.64 -15.91
N VAL A 144 -0.46 3.66 -15.02
CA VAL A 144 -0.01 2.28 -15.27
C VAL A 144 -1.09 1.44 -15.94
N TRP A 145 -2.35 1.60 -15.51
CA TRP A 145 -3.45 0.78 -16.03
C TRP A 145 -3.92 1.22 -17.41
N ASN A 146 -4.01 2.53 -17.64
CA ASN A 146 -4.46 3.11 -18.90
C ASN A 146 -3.32 3.47 -19.86
N GLU A 147 -2.11 2.95 -19.61
CA GLU A 147 -0.97 3.11 -20.53
C GLU A 147 -1.35 2.69 -21.96
N PRO A 148 -1.15 3.58 -23.00
CA PRO A 148 -1.66 3.35 -24.36
C PRO A 148 -1.16 2.07 -25.01
N GLU A 149 0.07 1.64 -24.70
CA GLU A 149 0.71 0.44 -25.26
C GLU A 149 0.36 -0.84 -24.47
N ARG A 150 -0.52 -0.75 -23.50
CA ARG A 150 -0.92 -1.88 -22.69
C ARG A 150 -1.64 -2.94 -23.51
N SER A 151 -1.17 -4.17 -23.45
CA SER A 151 -1.87 -5.34 -23.99
C SER A 151 -2.39 -6.24 -22.87
N GLY A 152 -3.67 -6.60 -22.93
CA GLY A 152 -4.32 -7.54 -22.01
C GLY A 152 -4.70 -6.97 -20.65
N ASP A 153 -5.35 -7.82 -19.82
CA ASP A 153 -5.94 -7.47 -18.54
C ASP A 153 -5.18 -8.03 -17.32
N ALA A 154 -3.94 -8.49 -17.54
CA ALA A 154 -3.10 -9.00 -16.47
C ALA A 154 -2.76 -7.88 -15.46
N PRO A 155 -2.74 -8.18 -14.15
CA PRO A 155 -2.30 -7.24 -13.16
C PRO A 155 -0.87 -6.76 -13.41
N ARG A 156 -0.63 -5.47 -13.14
CA ARG A 156 0.68 -4.85 -13.29
C ARG A 156 1.19 -4.29 -11.96
N ARG A 157 2.49 -4.31 -11.79
CA ARG A 157 3.13 -3.64 -10.66
C ARG A 157 3.13 -2.14 -10.90
N VAL A 158 2.73 -1.37 -9.90
CA VAL A 158 2.86 0.09 -9.90
C VAL A 158 4.26 0.43 -9.39
N PRO A 159 5.11 1.12 -10.18
CA PRO A 159 6.45 1.49 -9.75
C PRO A 159 6.42 2.39 -8.50
N ASN A 160 7.34 2.16 -7.57
CA ASN A 160 7.45 3.00 -6.37
C ASN A 160 7.81 4.45 -6.73
N SER A 161 8.59 4.67 -7.80
CA SER A 161 8.90 6.01 -8.32
C SER A 161 7.63 6.78 -8.71
N THR A 162 6.73 6.14 -9.45
CA THR A 162 5.45 6.75 -9.84
C THR A 162 4.59 7.07 -8.62
N ILE A 163 4.51 6.15 -7.64
CA ILE A 163 3.79 6.40 -6.38
C ILE A 163 4.43 7.55 -5.61
N HIS A 164 5.75 7.53 -5.45
CA HIS A 164 6.49 8.57 -4.73
C HIS A 164 6.29 9.95 -5.36
N CYS A 165 6.40 10.07 -6.68
CA CYS A 165 6.21 11.33 -7.40
C CYS A 165 4.81 11.91 -7.13
N TRP A 166 3.77 11.08 -7.25
CA TRP A 166 2.39 11.52 -7.03
C TRP A 166 2.14 11.97 -5.59
N PHE A 167 2.56 11.19 -4.59
CA PHE A 167 2.39 11.56 -3.17
C PHE A 167 3.25 12.74 -2.76
N ASN A 168 4.45 12.90 -3.30
CA ASN A 168 5.31 14.06 -3.04
C ASN A 168 4.68 15.37 -3.49
N HIS A 169 3.91 15.34 -4.59
CA HIS A 169 3.14 16.50 -5.02
C HIS A 169 2.13 16.94 -3.95
N TYR A 170 1.44 16.00 -3.31
CA TYR A 170 0.52 16.29 -2.21
C TYR A 170 1.24 16.79 -0.95
N VAL A 171 2.36 16.16 -0.56
CA VAL A 171 3.15 16.56 0.62
C VAL A 171 3.67 17.99 0.50
N ARG A 172 4.05 18.43 -0.69
CA ARG A 172 4.57 19.78 -0.94
C ARG A 172 3.50 20.86 -1.07
N GLY A 173 2.23 20.53 -0.79
CA GLY A 173 1.13 21.50 -0.82
C GLY A 173 0.57 21.81 -2.21
N GLY A 174 0.91 21.00 -3.20
CA GLY A 174 0.35 21.05 -4.56
C GLY A 174 -1.04 20.44 -4.65
N GLY A 175 -1.99 20.86 -3.85
CA GLY A 175 -3.36 20.33 -3.85
C GLY A 175 -4.20 20.74 -5.06
N GLY A 176 -3.64 20.64 -6.26
CA GLY A 176 -4.34 20.91 -7.51
C GLY A 176 -3.60 20.27 -8.67
N ASN A 177 -4.25 19.34 -9.36
CA ASN A 177 -3.78 18.56 -10.51
C ASN A 177 -2.46 17.80 -10.29
N ALA A 178 -2.56 16.50 -10.20
CA ALA A 178 -1.42 15.60 -10.35
C ALA A 178 -0.71 15.87 -11.70
N PRO A 179 0.63 15.69 -11.77
CA PRO A 179 1.34 15.86 -13.03
C PRO A 179 0.76 14.91 -14.08
N SER A 180 0.29 15.47 -15.19
CA SER A 180 -0.41 14.75 -16.26
C SER A 180 0.53 14.01 -17.22
N SER A 181 1.85 13.99 -16.96
CA SER A 181 2.81 13.29 -17.81
C SER A 181 4.00 12.74 -17.02
N LEU A 182 4.49 11.60 -17.47
CA LEU A 182 5.70 10.95 -17.00
C LEU A 182 6.99 11.75 -17.31
N ASP A 183 6.89 12.84 -18.09
CA ASP A 183 8.03 13.63 -18.57
C ASP A 183 8.81 14.35 -17.45
N SER A 184 8.26 14.42 -16.23
CA SER A 184 8.97 14.97 -15.07
C SER A 184 9.67 13.92 -14.21
N ILE A 185 9.74 12.66 -14.66
CA ILE A 185 10.39 11.54 -13.92
C ILE A 185 11.89 11.44 -14.22
N ASP A 186 12.37 12.08 -15.29
CA ASP A 186 13.79 12.05 -15.68
C ASP A 186 14.74 12.67 -14.61
N ASP A 187 14.22 13.49 -13.71
CA ASP A 187 15.01 14.05 -12.59
C ASP A 187 15.18 13.07 -11.40
N LEU A 188 14.66 11.85 -11.49
CA LEU A 188 14.73 10.83 -10.41
C LEU A 188 15.82 9.77 -10.64
N GLU A 189 16.69 9.90 -11.65
CA GLU A 189 17.80 8.97 -11.89
C GLU A 189 18.85 8.95 -10.77
N ASP A 190 18.84 9.93 -9.85
CA ASP A 190 19.77 9.98 -8.70
C ASP A 190 19.28 9.21 -7.46
N PHE A 191 18.07 8.62 -7.47
CA PHE A 191 17.64 7.70 -6.41
C PHE A 191 18.10 6.28 -6.73
N SER A 192 19.32 5.96 -6.32
CA SER A 192 19.90 4.61 -6.38
C SER A 192 19.09 3.61 -5.55
N PHE A 193 18.00 3.10 -6.13
CA PHE A 193 17.28 1.92 -5.61
C PHE A 193 18.01 0.60 -5.90
N ALA A 194 19.21 0.66 -6.46
CA ALA A 194 19.95 -0.52 -6.93
C ALA A 194 20.70 -1.29 -5.83
N SER A 195 20.80 -0.77 -4.60
CA SER A 195 21.64 -1.40 -3.57
C SER A 195 20.93 -2.35 -2.61
N ASP A 196 19.59 -2.38 -2.57
CA ASP A 196 18.87 -3.20 -1.58
C ASP A 196 18.32 -4.55 -2.11
N LEU A 197 18.63 -4.92 -3.34
CA LEU A 197 18.24 -6.23 -3.90
C LEU A 197 19.30 -7.33 -3.70
N GLY A 198 20.41 -7.01 -3.02
CA GLY A 198 21.59 -7.88 -2.92
C GLY A 198 21.56 -8.96 -1.84
N ASP A 199 20.71 -8.87 -0.81
CA ASP A 199 20.90 -9.66 0.42
C ASP A 199 19.75 -10.62 0.79
N LEU A 200 18.90 -11.01 -0.16
CA LEU A 200 17.96 -12.11 0.04
C LEU A 200 18.46 -13.38 -0.66
N ARG A 201 19.61 -13.91 -0.22
CA ARG A 201 19.94 -15.32 -0.48
C ARG A 201 19.35 -16.17 0.64
N PRO A 202 18.63 -17.26 0.29
CA PRO A 202 18.21 -18.24 1.30
C PRO A 202 19.44 -18.97 1.84
N VAL A 203 19.55 -19.01 3.14
CA VAL A 203 20.42 -19.93 3.89
C VAL A 203 19.63 -21.20 4.13
#